data_d418c23abee68cbbab7b1f043757c5dc
#
_entry.id   d418c23abee68cbbab7b1f043757c5dc
#
_cell.length_a   1.000
_cell.length_b   1.000
_cell.length_c   1.000
_cell.angle_alpha   90.00
_cell.angle_beta   90.00
_cell.angle_gamma   90.00
#
_symmetry.space_group_name_H-M   'P 1'
#
loop_
_entity.id
_entity.type
_entity.pdbx_description
1 polymer ?
#
loop_
_entity_poly.entity_id
_entity_poly.type
_entity_poly.pdbx_seq_one_letter_code
_entity_poly.pdbx_strand_id
1 'polypeptide(L)'
;MEHDVLVAQQFGATASAYLESVTHATGEDLEMLGAEVAAVPDAVVLDLGCGAGHASFAVAPHAASVTAYDLTAQMLAVVQREASARRLGNITTVQGMAEVLPFPDSHFDRVISRYSAHHWHDVPAALREVRRVLKAGGQALLIDTAGGETPLLDTHLQAVEILRDPSHIRNYSVREWLAAFGEAGLPATVRKEWPVKIEFSSWVERQRTSPERVAAIHALWGAAPDEVRAFFEVQPDSSFTLQKVLIAAQR
;
A
#
# COMPACT_ATOMS: atom_id res chain seq x y z
N MET A 1 2.18 -1.37 -23.64
CA MET A 1 1.53 -2.18 -22.56
C MET A 1 0.81 -1.18 -21.69
N GLU A 2 -0.44 -1.39 -21.39
CA GLU A 2 -1.18 -0.53 -20.44
C GLU A 2 -0.64 -0.75 -19.02
N HIS A 3 -0.68 0.27 -18.18
CA HIS A 3 -0.10 0.23 -16.83
C HIS A 3 -0.73 -0.88 -15.96
N ASP A 4 -2.06 -1.05 -16.01
CA ASP A 4 -2.76 -2.07 -15.25
C ASP A 4 -2.31 -3.50 -15.60
N VAL A 5 -2.00 -3.73 -16.89
CA VAL A 5 -1.43 -5.01 -17.35
C VAL A 5 -0.03 -5.20 -16.77
N LEU A 6 0.77 -4.12 -16.67
CA LEU A 6 2.10 -4.17 -16.07
C LEU A 6 2.02 -4.49 -14.57
N VAL A 7 1.14 -3.83 -13.82
CA VAL A 7 0.88 -4.12 -12.39
C VAL A 7 0.47 -5.58 -12.21
N ALA A 8 -0.52 -6.04 -12.99
CA ALA A 8 -1.01 -7.42 -12.89
C ALA A 8 0.07 -8.46 -13.21
N GLN A 9 0.95 -8.20 -14.18
CA GLN A 9 2.08 -9.09 -14.50
C GLN A 9 3.14 -9.11 -13.39
N GLN A 10 3.52 -7.93 -12.87
CA GLN A 10 4.53 -7.79 -11.83
C GLN A 10 4.11 -8.51 -10.55
N PHE A 11 2.90 -8.25 -10.06
CA PHE A 11 2.40 -8.81 -8.82
C PHE A 11 1.85 -10.22 -8.96
N GLY A 12 1.28 -10.58 -10.12
CA GLY A 12 0.82 -11.94 -10.38
C GLY A 12 1.96 -12.97 -10.31
N ALA A 13 3.14 -12.64 -10.86
CA ALA A 13 4.31 -13.50 -10.84
C ALA A 13 4.98 -13.63 -9.45
N THR A 14 4.72 -12.70 -8.53
CA THR A 14 5.35 -12.61 -7.20
C THR A 14 4.38 -12.86 -6.03
N ALA A 15 3.12 -13.20 -6.29
CA ALA A 15 2.06 -13.32 -5.29
C ALA A 15 2.42 -14.22 -4.10
N SER A 16 3.06 -15.39 -4.33
CA SER A 16 3.49 -16.28 -3.26
C SER A 16 4.64 -15.68 -2.43
N ALA A 17 5.58 -14.99 -3.07
CA ALA A 17 6.70 -14.33 -2.37
C ALA A 17 6.21 -13.18 -1.46
N TYR A 18 5.14 -12.48 -1.86
CA TYR A 18 4.51 -11.47 -1.01
C TYR A 18 3.82 -12.07 0.21
N LEU A 19 3.19 -13.24 0.08
CA LEU A 19 2.59 -13.94 1.21
C LEU A 19 3.62 -14.36 2.26
N GLU A 20 4.79 -14.83 1.82
CA GLU A 20 5.88 -15.30 2.69
C GLU A 20 6.75 -14.16 3.24
N SER A 21 6.56 -12.95 2.75
CA SER A 21 7.37 -11.79 3.16
C SER A 21 7.10 -11.38 4.60
N VAL A 22 8.06 -11.59 5.49
CA VAL A 22 7.99 -11.20 6.92
C VAL A 22 7.66 -9.70 7.06
N THR A 23 8.24 -8.84 6.22
CA THR A 23 7.98 -7.39 6.22
C THR A 23 6.51 -7.03 6.00
N HIS A 24 5.76 -7.88 5.26
CA HIS A 24 4.34 -7.67 5.00
C HIS A 24 3.43 -8.44 5.96
N ALA A 25 3.90 -9.59 6.46
CA ALA A 25 3.11 -10.50 7.27
C ALA A 25 2.96 -10.08 8.74
N THR A 26 3.85 -9.22 9.23
CA THR A 26 3.86 -8.75 10.63
C THR A 26 4.13 -7.26 10.70
N GLY A 27 3.77 -6.65 11.81
CA GLY A 27 4.09 -5.24 12.07
C GLY A 27 3.01 -4.53 12.87
N GLU A 28 3.42 -3.52 13.62
CA GLU A 28 2.55 -2.67 14.43
C GLU A 28 1.42 -2.03 13.60
N ASP A 29 1.65 -1.77 12.33
CA ASP A 29 0.66 -1.24 11.40
C ASP A 29 -0.54 -2.17 11.20
N LEU A 30 -0.32 -3.49 11.13
CA LEU A 30 -1.41 -4.48 11.07
C LEU A 30 -2.19 -4.54 12.40
N GLU A 31 -1.49 -4.45 13.53
CA GLU A 31 -2.12 -4.39 14.85
C GLU A 31 -2.99 -3.13 14.99
N MET A 32 -2.49 -1.98 14.52
CA MET A 32 -3.24 -0.73 14.50
C MET A 32 -4.49 -0.82 13.62
N LEU A 33 -4.39 -1.40 12.41
CA LEU A 33 -5.57 -1.62 11.56
C LEU A 33 -6.60 -2.52 12.25
N GLY A 34 -6.15 -3.60 12.89
CA GLY A 34 -7.02 -4.49 13.68
C GLY A 34 -7.74 -3.73 14.80
N ALA A 35 -7.04 -2.89 15.55
CA ALA A 35 -7.61 -2.08 16.62
C ALA A 35 -8.62 -1.04 16.12
N GLU A 36 -8.35 -0.36 15.00
CA GLU A 36 -9.26 0.62 14.39
C GLU A 36 -10.55 -0.04 13.86
N VAL A 37 -10.45 -1.27 13.37
CA VAL A 37 -11.63 -2.04 12.95
C VAL A 37 -12.40 -2.56 14.17
N ALA A 38 -11.72 -3.08 15.19
CA ALA A 38 -12.34 -3.55 16.45
C ALA A 38 -13.11 -2.46 17.20
N ALA A 39 -12.78 -1.19 16.98
CA ALA A 39 -13.49 -0.06 17.58
C ALA A 39 -14.93 0.13 17.04
N VAL A 40 -15.29 -0.55 15.95
CA VAL A 40 -16.61 -0.49 15.33
C VAL A 40 -17.27 -1.86 15.37
N PRO A 41 -18.29 -2.07 16.20
CA PRO A 41 -19.01 -3.34 16.24
C PRO A 41 -19.57 -3.70 14.86
N ASP A 42 -19.42 -4.96 14.49
CA ASP A 42 -19.92 -5.50 13.22
C ASP A 42 -19.49 -4.71 11.97
N ALA A 43 -18.26 -4.20 11.97
CA ALA A 43 -17.71 -3.41 10.86
C ALA A 43 -17.74 -4.17 9.53
N VAL A 44 -18.21 -3.51 8.48
CA VAL A 44 -18.10 -3.94 7.07
C VAL A 44 -16.88 -3.23 6.49
N VAL A 45 -15.86 -4.00 6.09
CA VAL A 45 -14.55 -3.49 5.71
C VAL A 45 -14.25 -3.75 4.24
N LEU A 46 -13.67 -2.75 3.55
CA LEU A 46 -13.02 -2.89 2.25
C LEU A 46 -11.50 -2.82 2.46
N ASP A 47 -10.77 -3.82 2.01
CA ASP A 47 -9.30 -3.81 1.89
C ASP A 47 -8.96 -3.52 0.41
N LEU A 48 -8.63 -2.26 0.12
CA LEU A 48 -8.44 -1.71 -1.21
C LEU A 48 -6.98 -1.83 -1.66
N GLY A 49 -6.75 -2.66 -2.69
CA GLY A 49 -5.42 -3.09 -3.10
C GLY A 49 -4.83 -4.08 -2.09
N CYS A 50 -5.59 -5.14 -1.80
CA CYS A 50 -5.29 -6.07 -0.70
C CYS A 50 -4.02 -6.92 -0.91
N GLY A 51 -3.50 -7.01 -2.15
CA GLY A 51 -2.37 -7.87 -2.48
C GLY A 51 -2.58 -9.30 -1.98
N ALA A 52 -1.58 -9.86 -1.29
CA ALA A 52 -1.63 -11.21 -0.71
C ALA A 52 -2.52 -11.34 0.55
N GLY A 53 -3.21 -10.25 0.98
CA GLY A 53 -4.27 -10.28 1.99
C GLY A 53 -3.85 -10.06 3.43
N HIS A 54 -2.63 -9.64 3.71
CA HIS A 54 -2.15 -9.48 5.09
C HIS A 54 -3.02 -8.54 5.95
N ALA A 55 -3.46 -7.39 5.37
CA ALA A 55 -4.37 -6.49 6.06
C ALA A 55 -5.75 -7.13 6.24
N SER A 56 -6.29 -7.78 5.20
CA SER A 56 -7.55 -8.54 5.28
C SER A 56 -7.54 -9.56 6.41
N PHE A 57 -6.45 -10.36 6.53
CA PHE A 57 -6.33 -11.37 7.58
C PHE A 57 -6.23 -10.76 8.98
N ALA A 58 -5.53 -9.63 9.12
CA ALA A 58 -5.37 -8.95 10.40
C ALA A 58 -6.70 -8.37 10.91
N VAL A 59 -7.54 -7.84 10.03
CA VAL A 59 -8.80 -7.20 10.41
C VAL A 59 -10.00 -8.15 10.48
N ALA A 60 -9.95 -9.28 9.77
CA ALA A 60 -11.08 -10.22 9.69
C ALA A 60 -11.58 -10.72 11.05
N PRO A 61 -10.73 -11.01 12.07
CA PRO A 61 -11.21 -11.41 13.39
C PRO A 61 -12.05 -10.35 14.12
N HIS A 62 -12.00 -9.10 13.66
CA HIS A 62 -12.63 -7.91 14.27
C HIS A 62 -13.78 -7.34 13.44
N ALA A 63 -14.04 -7.89 12.25
CA ALA A 63 -15.03 -7.39 11.32
C ALA A 63 -16.19 -8.37 11.12
N ALA A 64 -17.39 -7.87 10.83
CA ALA A 64 -18.50 -8.71 10.36
C ALA A 64 -18.18 -9.31 8.98
N SER A 65 -17.61 -8.49 8.10
CA SER A 65 -17.17 -8.94 6.77
C SER A 65 -16.03 -8.09 6.25
N VAL A 66 -15.15 -8.73 5.46
CA VAL A 66 -14.04 -8.09 4.75
C VAL A 66 -14.17 -8.38 3.27
N THR A 67 -14.16 -7.34 2.45
CA THR A 67 -14.00 -7.45 1.00
C THR A 67 -12.56 -7.16 0.65
N ALA A 68 -11.80 -8.19 0.29
CA ALA A 68 -10.45 -8.07 -0.24
C ALA A 68 -10.53 -7.72 -1.74
N TYR A 69 -10.11 -6.52 -2.11
CA TYR A 69 -10.24 -5.96 -3.45
C TYR A 69 -8.88 -5.70 -4.06
N ASP A 70 -8.62 -6.24 -5.24
CA ASP A 70 -7.34 -6.08 -5.93
C ASP A 70 -7.50 -6.15 -7.45
N LEU A 71 -6.59 -5.52 -8.17
CA LEU A 71 -6.52 -5.59 -9.63
C LEU A 71 -6.13 -7.00 -10.12
N THR A 72 -5.37 -7.75 -9.32
CA THR A 72 -4.64 -8.95 -9.71
C THR A 72 -5.38 -10.21 -9.29
N ALA A 73 -5.95 -10.95 -10.25
CA ALA A 73 -6.67 -12.20 -9.97
C ALA A 73 -5.81 -13.24 -9.21
N GLN A 74 -4.51 -13.31 -9.49
CA GLN A 74 -3.58 -14.21 -8.82
C GLN A 74 -3.42 -13.86 -7.32
N MET A 75 -3.39 -12.58 -6.95
CA MET A 75 -3.38 -12.13 -5.56
C MET A 75 -4.67 -12.57 -4.86
N LEU A 76 -5.82 -12.34 -5.47
CA LEU A 76 -7.11 -12.75 -4.93
C LEU A 76 -7.23 -14.26 -4.73
N ALA A 77 -6.66 -15.07 -5.64
CA ALA A 77 -6.60 -16.52 -5.47
C ALA A 77 -5.73 -16.93 -4.26
N VAL A 78 -4.65 -16.20 -3.97
CA VAL A 78 -3.85 -16.38 -2.74
C VAL A 78 -4.69 -16.06 -1.52
N VAL A 79 -5.39 -14.92 -1.52
CA VAL A 79 -6.27 -14.51 -0.41
C VAL A 79 -7.34 -15.57 -0.12
N GLN A 80 -8.03 -16.09 -1.12
CA GLN A 80 -9.07 -17.12 -0.96
C GLN A 80 -8.52 -18.40 -0.33
N ARG A 81 -7.37 -18.88 -0.84
CA ARG A 81 -6.72 -20.09 -0.31
C ARG A 81 -6.32 -19.90 1.16
N GLU A 82 -5.67 -18.78 1.47
CA GLU A 82 -5.18 -18.49 2.81
C GLU A 82 -6.31 -18.20 3.80
N ALA A 83 -7.38 -17.50 3.39
CA ALA A 83 -8.57 -17.30 4.22
C ALA A 83 -9.19 -18.65 4.61
N SER A 84 -9.30 -19.57 3.66
CA SER A 84 -9.80 -20.94 3.91
C SER A 84 -8.90 -21.71 4.88
N ALA A 85 -7.58 -21.67 4.67
CA ALA A 85 -6.60 -22.34 5.55
C ALA A 85 -6.65 -21.79 6.98
N ARG A 86 -6.88 -20.50 7.16
CA ARG A 86 -6.99 -19.80 8.45
C ARG A 86 -8.40 -19.86 9.04
N ARG A 87 -9.38 -20.44 8.33
CA ARG A 87 -10.79 -20.51 8.73
C ARG A 87 -11.43 -19.12 8.92
N LEU A 88 -11.04 -18.16 8.10
CA LEU A 88 -11.61 -16.80 8.06
C LEU A 88 -12.77 -16.79 7.04
N GLY A 89 -13.94 -17.25 7.45
CA GLY A 89 -15.11 -17.40 6.59
C GLY A 89 -15.82 -16.08 6.22
N ASN A 90 -15.38 -14.95 6.78
CA ASN A 90 -15.94 -13.62 6.56
C ASN A 90 -15.16 -12.78 5.54
N ILE A 91 -14.19 -13.37 4.82
CA ILE A 91 -13.45 -12.69 3.75
C ILE A 91 -14.03 -13.10 2.38
N THR A 92 -14.37 -12.13 1.57
CA THR A 92 -14.74 -12.27 0.16
C THR A 92 -13.75 -11.54 -0.73
N THR A 93 -13.60 -11.96 -1.98
CA THR A 93 -12.66 -11.32 -2.93
C THR A 93 -13.41 -10.73 -4.11
N VAL A 94 -13.01 -9.53 -4.54
CA VAL A 94 -13.56 -8.84 -5.72
C VAL A 94 -12.41 -8.25 -6.52
N GLN A 95 -12.41 -8.45 -7.85
CA GLN A 95 -11.38 -7.91 -8.73
C GLN A 95 -11.79 -6.58 -9.32
N GLY A 96 -10.86 -5.60 -9.36
CA GLY A 96 -11.06 -4.33 -10.05
C GLY A 96 -10.01 -3.28 -9.71
N MET A 97 -10.23 -2.09 -10.25
CA MET A 97 -9.35 -0.91 -10.13
C MET A 97 -9.81 -0.01 -8.98
N ALA A 98 -8.87 0.63 -8.29
CA ALA A 98 -9.18 1.51 -7.17
C ALA A 98 -10.03 2.73 -7.58
N GLU A 99 -9.91 3.16 -8.81
CA GLU A 99 -10.59 4.32 -9.40
C GLU A 99 -12.06 4.09 -9.74
N VAL A 100 -12.51 2.81 -9.76
CA VAL A 100 -13.90 2.43 -10.10
C VAL A 100 -14.34 1.27 -9.23
N LEU A 101 -14.99 1.56 -8.12
CA LEU A 101 -15.41 0.55 -7.15
C LEU A 101 -16.83 0.05 -7.46
N PRO A 102 -17.04 -1.27 -7.69
CA PRO A 102 -18.34 -1.84 -8.03
C PRO A 102 -19.26 -2.02 -6.81
N PHE A 103 -19.21 -1.08 -5.88
CA PHE A 103 -19.97 -1.13 -4.64
C PHE A 103 -20.95 0.04 -4.57
N PRO A 104 -22.09 -0.12 -3.86
CA PRO A 104 -23.03 0.96 -3.67
C PRO A 104 -22.44 2.06 -2.77
N ASP A 105 -23.04 3.24 -2.84
CA ASP A 105 -22.73 4.35 -1.95
C ASP A 105 -22.98 3.96 -0.48
N SER A 106 -22.19 4.48 0.43
CA SER A 106 -22.39 4.32 1.87
C SER A 106 -22.49 2.84 2.31
N HIS A 107 -21.58 2.01 1.84
CA HIS A 107 -21.59 0.56 2.08
C HIS A 107 -20.65 0.14 3.22
N PHE A 108 -19.44 0.73 3.28
CA PHE A 108 -18.40 0.30 4.20
C PHE A 108 -18.29 1.21 5.43
N ASP A 109 -18.03 0.61 6.59
CA ASP A 109 -17.68 1.32 7.82
C ASP A 109 -16.20 1.72 7.83
N ARG A 110 -15.36 0.87 7.22
CA ARG A 110 -13.92 1.08 7.06
C ARG A 110 -13.48 0.77 5.63
N VAL A 111 -12.64 1.64 5.08
CA VAL A 111 -11.83 1.35 3.89
C VAL A 111 -10.38 1.39 4.33
N ILE A 112 -9.68 0.28 4.19
CA ILE A 112 -8.25 0.20 4.51
C ILE A 112 -7.46 0.02 3.22
N SER A 113 -6.24 0.55 3.15
CA SER A 113 -5.29 0.28 2.07
C SER A 113 -3.88 0.26 2.64
N ARG A 114 -3.07 -0.70 2.23
CA ARG A 114 -1.73 -0.87 2.75
C ARG A 114 -0.73 -1.23 1.65
N TYR A 115 0.25 -0.34 1.42
CA TYR A 115 1.31 -0.51 0.41
C TYR A 115 0.78 -0.78 -1.01
N SER A 116 -0.24 -0.04 -1.43
CA SER A 116 -0.89 -0.22 -2.71
C SER A 116 -1.05 1.08 -3.50
N ALA A 117 -1.30 2.19 -2.80
CA ALA A 117 -1.72 3.42 -3.45
C ALA A 117 -0.63 4.05 -4.35
N HIS A 118 0.63 3.71 -4.13
CA HIS A 118 1.73 4.14 -5.01
C HIS A 118 1.73 3.44 -6.39
N HIS A 119 0.79 2.52 -6.64
CA HIS A 119 0.51 1.92 -7.95
C HIS A 119 -0.78 2.41 -8.59
N TRP A 120 -1.61 3.22 -7.89
CA TRP A 120 -2.88 3.67 -8.44
C TRP A 120 -2.66 4.72 -9.53
N HIS A 121 -3.37 4.55 -10.64
CA HIS A 121 -3.21 5.42 -11.81
C HIS A 121 -3.74 6.84 -11.55
N ASP A 122 -4.86 6.97 -10.85
CA ASP A 122 -5.51 8.24 -10.49
C ASP A 122 -5.94 8.23 -9.01
N VAL A 123 -5.01 8.62 -8.13
CA VAL A 123 -5.26 8.72 -6.68
C VAL A 123 -6.45 9.63 -6.35
N PRO A 124 -6.62 10.82 -6.96
CA PRO A 124 -7.83 11.63 -6.77
C PRO A 124 -9.13 10.89 -7.11
N ALA A 125 -9.19 10.14 -8.21
CA ALA A 125 -10.37 9.35 -8.55
C ALA A 125 -10.62 8.24 -7.52
N ALA A 126 -9.58 7.50 -7.13
CA ALA A 126 -9.68 6.46 -6.11
C ALA A 126 -10.19 7.01 -4.77
N LEU A 127 -9.70 8.16 -4.32
CA LEU A 127 -10.16 8.79 -3.07
C LEU A 127 -11.61 9.28 -3.15
N ARG A 128 -12.08 9.74 -4.31
CA ARG A 128 -13.52 10.04 -4.52
C ARG A 128 -14.38 8.78 -4.40
N GLU A 129 -13.93 7.67 -4.94
CA GLU A 129 -14.62 6.38 -4.80
C GLU A 129 -14.58 5.89 -3.34
N VAL A 130 -13.44 6.00 -2.65
CA VAL A 130 -13.34 5.72 -1.21
C VAL A 130 -14.37 6.52 -0.42
N ARG A 131 -14.47 7.84 -0.69
CA ARG A 131 -15.48 8.68 -0.06
C ARG A 131 -16.91 8.23 -0.39
N ARG A 132 -17.19 7.87 -1.64
CA ARG A 132 -18.53 7.46 -2.08
C ARG A 132 -18.98 6.20 -1.35
N VAL A 133 -18.11 5.19 -1.27
CA VAL A 133 -18.47 3.89 -0.68
C VAL A 133 -18.44 3.85 0.83
N LEU A 134 -17.75 4.79 1.50
CA LEU A 134 -17.79 4.92 2.96
C LEU A 134 -19.18 5.37 3.44
N LYS A 135 -19.66 4.83 4.54
CA LYS A 135 -20.85 5.33 5.26
C LYS A 135 -20.57 6.70 5.87
N ALA A 136 -21.61 7.46 6.20
CA ALA A 136 -21.48 8.67 7.02
C ALA A 136 -20.87 8.29 8.39
N GLY A 137 -19.82 8.97 8.79
CA GLY A 137 -19.02 8.62 9.98
C GLY A 137 -18.06 7.45 9.77
N GLY A 138 -18.01 6.85 8.58
CA GLY A 138 -17.03 5.84 8.20
C GLY A 138 -15.63 6.43 8.01
N GLN A 139 -14.60 5.60 8.05
CA GLN A 139 -13.22 6.05 8.04
C GLN A 139 -12.37 5.28 7.01
N ALA A 140 -11.52 6.02 6.29
CA ALA A 140 -10.43 5.46 5.50
C ALA A 140 -9.14 5.44 6.31
N LEU A 141 -8.38 4.34 6.20
CA LEU A 141 -7.07 4.14 6.83
C LEU A 141 -6.07 3.77 5.74
N LEU A 142 -5.18 4.68 5.41
CA LEU A 142 -4.15 4.49 4.41
C LEU A 142 -2.80 4.29 5.09
N ILE A 143 -2.12 3.20 4.76
CA ILE A 143 -0.72 2.96 5.14
C ILE A 143 0.10 2.84 3.86
N ASP A 144 1.05 3.75 3.66
CA ASP A 144 1.94 3.67 2.51
C ASP A 144 3.32 4.26 2.83
N THR A 145 4.26 4.08 1.90
CA THR A 145 5.54 4.78 1.92
C THR A 145 5.31 6.27 1.69
N ALA A 146 5.84 7.10 2.56
CA ALA A 146 5.82 8.54 2.38
C ALA A 146 6.93 8.99 1.41
N GLY A 147 6.56 9.78 0.42
CA GLY A 147 7.49 10.44 -0.49
C GLY A 147 8.31 11.54 0.17
N GLY A 148 9.34 12.00 -0.51
CA GLY A 148 10.15 13.12 -0.04
C GLY A 148 9.39 14.44 -0.01
N GLU A 149 9.56 15.22 1.06
CA GLU A 149 8.92 16.53 1.21
C GLU A 149 9.57 17.64 0.34
N THR A 150 10.76 17.41 -0.15
CA THR A 150 11.47 18.32 -1.07
C THR A 150 11.64 17.70 -2.44
N PRO A 151 11.69 18.51 -3.52
CA PRO A 151 11.87 17.99 -4.88
C PRO A 151 13.12 17.11 -5.03
N LEU A 152 14.20 17.41 -4.32
CA LEU A 152 15.43 16.64 -4.37
C LEU A 152 15.25 15.24 -3.79
N LEU A 153 14.67 15.13 -2.59
CA LEU A 153 14.42 13.86 -1.93
C LEU A 153 13.39 13.03 -2.71
N ASP A 154 12.32 13.68 -3.19
CA ASP A 154 11.27 13.05 -3.98
C ASP A 154 11.84 12.47 -5.28
N THR A 155 12.60 13.25 -6.06
CA THR A 155 13.19 12.78 -7.32
C THR A 155 14.06 11.54 -7.12
N HIS A 156 14.90 11.49 -6.08
CA HIS A 156 15.76 10.33 -5.81
C HIS A 156 14.95 9.11 -5.43
N LEU A 157 13.96 9.27 -4.55
CA LEU A 157 13.10 8.16 -4.13
C LEU A 157 12.33 7.58 -5.31
N GLN A 158 11.63 8.42 -6.09
CA GLN A 158 10.86 7.94 -7.24
C GLN A 158 11.75 7.24 -8.27
N ALA A 159 12.97 7.75 -8.52
CA ALA A 159 13.91 7.12 -9.45
C ALA A 159 14.36 5.74 -8.98
N VAL A 160 14.65 5.57 -7.70
CA VAL A 160 15.03 4.29 -7.10
C VAL A 160 13.86 3.29 -7.15
N GLU A 161 12.65 3.74 -6.79
CA GLU A 161 11.45 2.87 -6.78
C GLU A 161 11.07 2.41 -8.19
N ILE A 162 11.08 3.28 -9.20
CA ILE A 162 10.72 2.87 -10.58
C ILE A 162 11.81 1.97 -11.22
N LEU A 163 13.07 2.13 -10.82
CA LEU A 163 14.12 1.19 -11.22
C LEU A 163 13.90 -0.19 -10.62
N ARG A 164 13.46 -0.27 -9.38
CA ARG A 164 13.16 -1.53 -8.73
C ARG A 164 11.90 -2.18 -9.29
N ASP A 165 10.83 -1.41 -9.42
CA ASP A 165 9.51 -1.87 -9.81
C ASP A 165 8.95 -0.99 -10.93
N PRO A 166 8.90 -1.48 -12.19
CA PRO A 166 8.41 -0.69 -13.30
C PRO A 166 6.91 -0.34 -13.23
N SER A 167 6.16 -0.97 -12.32
CA SER A 167 4.75 -0.67 -12.08
C SER A 167 4.55 0.44 -11.04
N HIS A 168 5.63 0.93 -10.40
CA HIS A 168 5.57 2.05 -9.49
C HIS A 168 5.15 3.33 -10.21
N ILE A 169 4.21 4.07 -9.64
CA ILE A 169 3.81 5.39 -10.13
C ILE A 169 4.43 6.47 -9.26
N ARG A 170 4.04 6.55 -7.99
CA ARG A 170 4.52 7.60 -7.11
C ARG A 170 4.27 7.33 -5.63
N ASN A 171 5.27 7.53 -4.80
CA ASN A 171 5.11 7.73 -3.36
C ASN A 171 4.74 9.21 -3.10
N TYR A 172 3.58 9.47 -2.58
CA TYR A 172 3.15 10.82 -2.22
C TYR A 172 3.75 11.24 -0.88
N SER A 173 4.18 12.49 -0.75
CA SER A 173 4.56 13.05 0.54
C SER A 173 3.34 13.13 1.48
N VAL A 174 3.59 13.25 2.78
CA VAL A 174 2.50 13.41 3.76
C VAL A 174 1.63 14.61 3.42
N ARG A 175 2.25 15.72 3.03
CA ARG A 175 1.53 16.94 2.63
C ARG A 175 0.65 16.71 1.40
N GLU A 176 1.15 16.02 0.37
CA GLU A 176 0.37 15.68 -0.82
C GLU A 176 -0.80 14.76 -0.49
N TRP A 177 -0.60 13.76 0.37
CA TRP A 177 -1.67 12.90 0.85
C TRP A 177 -2.78 13.66 1.55
N LEU A 178 -2.43 14.54 2.51
CA LEU A 178 -3.42 15.34 3.24
C LEU A 178 -4.20 16.27 2.31
N ALA A 179 -3.52 16.85 1.31
CA ALA A 179 -4.18 17.67 0.28
C ALA A 179 -5.14 16.85 -0.57
N ALA A 180 -4.70 15.68 -1.09
CA ALA A 180 -5.52 14.81 -1.93
C ALA A 180 -6.77 14.28 -1.19
N PHE A 181 -6.64 13.88 0.08
CA PHE A 181 -7.78 13.53 0.92
C PHE A 181 -8.73 14.71 1.12
N GLY A 182 -8.20 15.91 1.39
CA GLY A 182 -9.00 17.12 1.55
C GLY A 182 -9.79 17.49 0.28
N GLU A 183 -9.16 17.41 -0.89
CA GLU A 183 -9.80 17.64 -2.20
C GLU A 183 -10.89 16.61 -2.50
N ALA A 184 -10.72 15.37 -2.04
CA ALA A 184 -11.76 14.35 -2.12
C ALA A 184 -12.90 14.54 -1.12
N GLY A 185 -12.83 15.54 -0.22
CA GLY A 185 -13.82 15.79 0.84
C GLY A 185 -13.74 14.77 1.98
N LEU A 186 -12.55 14.28 2.26
CA LEU A 186 -12.20 13.37 3.36
C LEU A 186 -11.19 14.06 4.27
N PRO A 187 -11.61 14.84 5.29
CA PRO A 187 -10.68 15.41 6.27
C PRO A 187 -9.78 14.34 6.85
N ALA A 188 -8.47 14.52 6.73
CA ALA A 188 -7.48 13.53 7.08
C ALA A 188 -6.46 14.02 8.10
N THR A 189 -5.94 13.12 8.91
CA THR A 189 -4.87 13.36 9.87
C THR A 189 -3.84 12.23 9.84
N VAL A 190 -2.59 12.58 10.06
CA VAL A 190 -1.54 11.60 10.32
C VAL A 190 -1.74 11.00 11.69
N ARG A 191 -1.84 9.68 11.77
CA ARG A 191 -1.93 8.94 13.03
C ARG A 191 -0.55 8.55 13.53
N LYS A 192 0.33 8.14 12.61
CA LYS A 192 1.66 7.69 12.95
C LYS A 192 2.58 7.70 11.74
N GLU A 193 3.86 7.91 12.00
CA GLU A 193 4.95 7.75 11.06
C GLU A 193 5.98 6.80 11.65
N TRP A 194 6.61 5.98 10.80
CA TRP A 194 7.64 5.03 11.19
C TRP A 194 8.80 5.00 10.20
N PRO A 195 10.04 4.90 10.66
CA PRO A 195 11.14 4.48 9.80
C PRO A 195 11.02 2.99 9.48
N VAL A 196 11.30 2.63 8.24
CA VAL A 196 11.36 1.24 7.78
C VAL A 196 12.72 1.00 7.13
N LYS A 197 13.53 0.17 7.77
CA LYS A 197 14.83 -0.21 7.22
C LYS A 197 14.63 -1.18 6.07
N ILE A 198 15.18 -0.82 4.93
CA ILE A 198 15.15 -1.62 3.70
C ILE A 198 16.50 -2.30 3.56
N GLU A 199 16.52 -3.61 3.67
CA GLU A 199 17.67 -4.43 3.34
C GLU A 199 17.68 -4.60 1.81
N PHE A 200 18.73 -4.12 1.15
CA PHE A 200 18.76 -3.92 -0.30
C PHE A 200 18.59 -5.22 -1.10
N SER A 201 19.32 -6.28 -0.73
CA SER A 201 19.29 -7.52 -1.52
C SER A 201 17.92 -8.17 -1.50
N SER A 202 17.28 -8.31 -0.35
CA SER A 202 15.93 -8.88 -0.24
C SER A 202 14.86 -8.00 -0.89
N TRP A 203 15.09 -6.68 -0.90
CA TRP A 203 14.17 -5.71 -1.50
C TRP A 203 14.12 -5.81 -3.03
N VAL A 204 15.29 -5.93 -3.70
CA VAL A 204 15.37 -6.10 -5.15
C VAL A 204 15.01 -7.52 -5.60
N GLU A 205 15.36 -8.55 -4.80
CA GLU A 205 15.04 -9.94 -5.08
C GLU A 205 13.53 -10.19 -5.09
N ARG A 206 12.80 -9.60 -4.14
CA ARG A 206 11.34 -9.74 -4.04
C ARG A 206 10.61 -9.30 -5.30
N GLN A 207 11.09 -8.25 -5.98
CA GLN A 207 10.55 -7.76 -7.24
C GLN A 207 11.23 -8.38 -8.47
N ARG A 208 12.21 -9.28 -8.29
CA ARG A 208 12.99 -9.85 -9.37
C ARG A 208 13.62 -8.77 -10.25
N THR A 209 14.09 -7.70 -9.63
CA THR A 209 14.72 -6.57 -10.32
C THR A 209 15.91 -7.04 -11.13
N SER A 210 15.98 -6.67 -12.40
CA SER A 210 17.07 -7.14 -13.28
C SER A 210 18.43 -6.61 -12.83
N PRO A 211 19.53 -7.35 -13.13
CA PRO A 211 20.89 -6.93 -12.74
C PRO A 211 21.27 -5.53 -13.23
N GLU A 212 20.80 -5.12 -14.41
CA GLU A 212 21.07 -3.79 -14.99
C GLU A 212 20.38 -2.70 -14.15
N ARG A 213 19.17 -2.93 -13.69
CA ARG A 213 18.41 -2.00 -12.83
C ARG A 213 19.01 -1.97 -11.42
N VAL A 214 19.43 -3.11 -10.88
CA VAL A 214 20.15 -3.17 -9.61
C VAL A 214 21.43 -2.34 -9.68
N ALA A 215 22.24 -2.48 -10.75
CA ALA A 215 23.43 -1.67 -10.95
C ALA A 215 23.11 -0.17 -11.08
N ALA A 216 22.00 0.18 -11.73
CA ALA A 216 21.56 1.56 -11.85
C ALA A 216 21.15 2.16 -10.49
N ILE A 217 20.47 1.38 -9.62
CA ILE A 217 20.13 1.83 -8.26
C ILE A 217 21.40 2.08 -7.43
N HIS A 218 22.37 1.16 -7.49
CA HIS A 218 23.66 1.36 -6.81
C HIS A 218 24.38 2.63 -7.31
N ALA A 219 24.39 2.86 -8.63
CA ALA A 219 25.00 4.05 -9.21
C ALA A 219 24.26 5.33 -8.78
N LEU A 220 22.93 5.30 -8.71
CA LEU A 220 22.10 6.43 -8.29
C LEU A 220 22.38 6.80 -6.83
N TRP A 221 22.39 5.82 -5.91
CA TRP A 221 22.72 6.04 -4.51
C TRP A 221 24.17 6.51 -4.32
N GLY A 222 25.10 5.93 -5.08
CA GLY A 222 26.52 6.30 -5.03
C GLY A 222 26.81 7.73 -5.49
N ALA A 223 26.02 8.27 -6.43
CA ALA A 223 26.11 9.64 -6.94
C ALA A 223 25.20 10.64 -6.21
N ALA A 224 24.35 10.16 -5.30
CA ALA A 224 23.41 11.04 -4.59
C ALA A 224 24.14 12.06 -3.71
N PRO A 225 23.62 13.31 -3.59
CA PRO A 225 24.11 14.30 -2.66
C PRO A 225 24.13 13.80 -1.21
N ASP A 226 25.03 14.34 -0.39
CA ASP A 226 25.18 13.93 1.01
C ASP A 226 23.87 14.11 1.81
N GLU A 227 23.11 15.18 1.55
CA GLU A 227 21.82 15.40 2.20
C GLU A 227 20.77 14.32 1.86
N VAL A 228 20.78 13.80 0.64
CA VAL A 228 19.91 12.70 0.21
C VAL A 228 20.31 11.40 0.90
N ARG A 229 21.63 11.09 0.87
CA ARG A 229 22.14 9.89 1.53
C ARG A 229 21.94 9.91 3.03
N ALA A 230 22.07 11.08 3.65
CA ALA A 230 21.82 11.25 5.09
C ALA A 230 20.34 11.10 5.43
N PHE A 231 19.43 11.67 4.62
CA PHE A 231 18.00 11.57 4.84
C PHE A 231 17.50 10.12 4.76
N PHE A 232 17.93 9.39 3.73
CA PHE A 232 17.55 7.98 3.54
C PHE A 232 18.48 7.01 4.30
N GLU A 233 19.42 7.49 5.09
CA GLU A 233 20.40 6.67 5.84
C GLU A 233 21.07 5.60 4.96
N VAL A 234 21.44 5.98 3.72
CA VAL A 234 21.96 5.05 2.72
C VAL A 234 23.28 4.43 3.18
N GLN A 235 23.32 3.10 3.24
CA GLN A 235 24.46 2.31 3.68
C GLN A 235 25.39 1.96 2.50
N PRO A 236 26.63 1.50 2.75
CA PRO A 236 27.58 1.10 1.70
C PRO A 236 27.06 -0.02 0.79
N ASP A 237 26.18 -0.88 1.27
CA ASP A 237 25.53 -1.95 0.52
C ASP A 237 24.25 -1.51 -0.22
N SER A 238 23.96 -0.21 -0.19
CA SER A 238 22.72 0.42 -0.70
C SER A 238 21.45 0.10 0.10
N SER A 239 21.55 -0.53 1.26
CA SER A 239 20.44 -0.57 2.22
C SER A 239 20.11 0.85 2.68
N PHE A 240 18.84 1.14 2.95
CA PHE A 240 18.39 2.49 3.24
C PHE A 240 17.13 2.49 4.12
N THR A 241 16.72 3.67 4.58
CA THR A 241 15.52 3.83 5.41
C THR A 241 14.45 4.60 4.64
N LEU A 242 13.24 4.04 4.58
CA LEU A 242 12.03 4.72 4.11
C LEU A 242 11.20 5.20 5.29
N GLN A 243 10.35 6.19 5.06
CA GLN A 243 9.30 6.56 5.99
C GLN A 243 7.98 5.92 5.57
N LYS A 244 7.27 5.33 6.52
CA LYS A 244 5.91 4.82 6.37
C LYS A 244 4.97 5.71 7.15
N VAL A 245 3.79 5.98 6.62
CA VAL A 245 2.75 6.80 7.26
C VAL A 245 1.45 6.04 7.37
N LEU A 246 0.74 6.20 8.49
CA LEU A 246 -0.67 5.88 8.65
C LEU A 246 -1.47 7.18 8.67
N ILE A 247 -2.34 7.32 7.69
CA ILE A 247 -3.28 8.43 7.56
C ILE A 247 -4.70 7.91 7.82
N ALA A 248 -5.44 8.62 8.67
CA ALA A 248 -6.85 8.36 8.90
C ALA A 248 -7.68 9.53 8.38
N ALA A 249 -8.68 9.24 7.56
CA ALA A 249 -9.58 10.22 6.98
C ALA A 249 -11.03 9.82 7.24
N GLN A 250 -11.88 10.80 7.54
CA GLN A 250 -13.27 10.55 7.93
C GLN A 250 -14.25 11.12 6.90
N ARG A 251 -15.33 10.36 6.63
CA ARG A 251 -16.45 10.84 5.83
C ARG A 251 -17.50 11.55 6.66
#